data_54d20467308a23a99dd265f907592026
#
_entry.id   54d20467308a23a99dd265f907592026
#
_cell.length_a   1.000
_cell.length_b   1.000
_cell.length_c   1.000
_cell.angle_alpha   90.00
_cell.angle_beta   90.00
_cell.angle_gamma   90.00
#
_symmetry.space_group_name_H-M   'P 1'
#
loop_
_entity.id
_entity.type
_entity.pdbx_description
1 polymer ?
#
loop_
_entity_poly.entity_id
_entity_poly.type
_entity_poly.pdbx_seq_one_letter_code
_entity_poly.pdbx_strand_id
1 'polypeptide(L)' 'MAKSTSLYEQVQNNSEALVLAHLGMVKRVALHLKVRLPPFMELDELIQVGMIGLLEAARAYNPSKGIEFENFAHSRVRGA' A
#
# COMPACT_ATOMS: atom_id res chain seq x y z
N MET A 1 32.08 -7.26 8.29
CA MET A 1 31.65 -6.30 9.28
C MET A 1 30.25 -5.79 9.00
N ALA A 2 29.43 -5.82 9.97
CA ALA A 2 28.06 -5.37 9.80
C ALA A 2 28.03 -3.85 9.65
N LYS A 3 27.34 -3.39 8.67
CA LYS A 3 27.17 -1.97 8.46
C LYS A 3 26.01 -1.47 9.29
N SER A 4 26.23 -0.41 10.01
CA SER A 4 25.16 0.25 10.74
C SER A 4 24.16 0.86 9.77
N THR A 5 22.92 0.47 9.85
CA THR A 5 21.88 1.06 9.03
C THR A 5 21.28 2.23 9.77
N SER A 6 21.17 3.38 9.12
CA SER A 6 20.55 4.54 9.74
C SER A 6 19.08 4.26 10.00
N LEU A 7 18.51 4.96 10.96
CA LEU A 7 17.09 4.83 11.28
C LEU A 7 16.22 5.14 10.06
N TYR A 8 16.62 6.13 9.27
CA TYR A 8 15.91 6.47 8.05
C TYR A 8 15.91 5.30 7.05
N GLU A 9 17.06 4.66 6.86
CA GLU A 9 17.15 3.52 5.96
C GLU A 9 16.31 2.34 6.43
N GLN A 10 16.26 2.09 7.74
CA GLN A 10 15.43 1.03 8.29
C GLN A 10 13.96 1.27 8.04
N VAL A 11 13.51 2.49 8.24
CA VAL A 11 12.11 2.85 7.98
C VAL A 11 11.77 2.67 6.51
N GLN A 12 12.66 3.10 5.63
CA GLN A 12 12.45 3.00 4.20
C GLN A 12 12.42 1.54 3.73
N ASN A 13 13.32 0.72 4.24
CA ASN A 13 13.36 -0.70 3.91
C ASN A 13 12.10 -1.42 4.39
N ASN A 14 11.63 -1.08 5.59
CA ASN A 14 10.39 -1.65 6.11
C ASN A 14 9.20 -1.24 5.26
N SER A 15 9.17 -0.02 4.80
CA SER A 15 8.11 0.46 3.91
C SER A 15 8.10 -0.30 2.59
N GLU A 16 9.26 -0.52 2.01
CA GLU A 16 9.37 -1.29 0.79
C GLU A 16 8.89 -2.73 0.98
N ALA A 17 9.27 -3.35 2.09
CA ALA A 17 8.83 -4.71 2.38
C ALA A 17 7.32 -4.79 2.52
N LEU A 18 6.71 -3.80 3.18
CA LEU A 18 5.26 -3.75 3.31
C LEU A 18 4.57 -3.60 1.97
N VAL A 19 5.10 -2.75 1.11
CA VAL A 19 4.55 -2.57 -0.23
C VAL A 19 4.61 -3.88 -1.01
N LEU A 20 5.78 -4.50 -1.05
CA LEU A 20 5.98 -5.74 -1.82
C LEU A 20 5.08 -6.86 -1.34
N ALA A 21 4.89 -6.94 -0.02
CA ALA A 21 4.07 -8.01 0.56
C ALA A 21 2.57 -7.81 0.27
N HIS A 22 2.15 -6.62 -0.11
CA HIS A 22 0.74 -6.30 -0.26
C HIS A 22 0.33 -5.84 -1.66
N LEU A 23 1.17 -6.12 -2.66
CA LEU A 23 0.83 -5.77 -4.05
C LEU A 23 -0.46 -6.46 -4.50
N GLY A 24 -0.69 -7.68 -4.06
CA GLY A 24 -1.90 -8.42 -4.40
C GLY A 24 -3.17 -7.74 -3.91
N MET A 25 -3.09 -7.06 -2.77
CA MET A 25 -4.23 -6.31 -2.24
C MET A 25 -4.63 -5.19 -3.20
N VAL A 26 -3.66 -4.47 -3.74
CA VAL A 26 -3.94 -3.39 -4.68
C VAL A 26 -4.70 -3.92 -5.89
N LYS A 27 -4.26 -5.04 -6.44
CA LYS A 27 -4.91 -5.64 -7.60
C LYS A 27 -6.33 -6.08 -7.27
N ARG A 28 -6.54 -6.72 -6.12
CA ARG A 28 -7.87 -7.16 -5.71
C ARG A 28 -8.82 -5.99 -5.53
N VAL A 29 -8.36 -4.92 -4.88
CA VAL A 29 -9.17 -3.73 -4.67
C VAL A 29 -9.51 -3.07 -6.01
N ALA A 30 -8.53 -2.96 -6.90
CA ALA A 30 -8.73 -2.36 -8.21
C ALA A 30 -9.77 -3.14 -9.01
N LEU A 31 -9.71 -4.46 -9.01
CA LEU A 31 -10.67 -5.29 -9.71
C LEU A 31 -12.08 -5.11 -9.14
N HIS A 32 -12.19 -5.00 -7.81
CA HIS A 32 -13.47 -4.76 -7.15
C HIS A 32 -14.06 -3.42 -7.55
N LEU A 33 -13.23 -2.40 -7.60
CA LEU A 33 -13.68 -1.06 -7.98
C LEU A 33 -14.06 -1.00 -9.46
N LYS A 34 -13.35 -1.72 -10.31
CA LYS A 34 -13.59 -1.70 -11.74
C LYS A 34 -15.04 -2.09 -12.08
N VAL A 35 -15.59 -3.02 -11.33
CA VAL A 35 -16.96 -3.47 -11.53
C VAL A 35 -17.97 -2.36 -11.27
N ARG A 36 -17.67 -1.46 -10.35
CA ARG A 36 -18.59 -0.41 -9.90
C ARG A 36 -18.39 0.94 -10.58
N LEU A 37 -17.24 1.10 -11.23
CA LEU A 37 -16.88 2.38 -11.84
C LEU A 37 -17.22 2.40 -13.32
N PRO A 38 -17.30 3.61 -13.91
CA PRO A 38 -17.59 3.71 -15.33
C PRO A 38 -16.60 2.95 -16.21
N PRO A 39 -17.04 2.41 -17.33
CA PRO A 39 -16.15 1.58 -18.17
C PRO A 39 -14.94 2.32 -18.74
N PHE A 40 -14.99 3.67 -18.81
CA PHE A 40 -13.85 4.42 -19.33
C PHE A 40 -12.67 4.46 -18.37
N MET A 41 -12.85 4.05 -17.10
CA MET A 41 -11.77 4.00 -16.15
C MET A 41 -11.01 2.69 -16.30
N GLU A 42 -9.76 2.79 -16.71
CA GLU A 42 -8.92 1.62 -16.98
C GLU A 42 -8.44 0.96 -15.68
N LEU A 43 -8.33 -0.37 -15.74
CA LEU A 43 -7.83 -1.12 -14.58
C LEU A 43 -6.43 -0.66 -14.18
N ASP A 44 -5.57 -0.41 -15.16
CA ASP A 44 -4.20 0.05 -14.87
C ASP A 44 -4.19 1.37 -14.12
N GLU A 45 -5.11 2.27 -14.45
CA GLU A 45 -5.23 3.54 -13.73
C GLU A 45 -5.63 3.32 -12.28
N LEU A 46 -6.56 2.40 -12.05
CA LEU A 46 -7.01 2.08 -10.70
C LEU A 46 -5.87 1.45 -9.89
N ILE A 47 -5.08 0.59 -10.52
CA ILE A 47 -3.93 -0.01 -9.87
C ILE A 47 -2.89 1.06 -9.51
N GLN A 48 -2.64 2.00 -10.41
CA GLN A 48 -1.68 3.08 -10.14
C GLN A 48 -2.12 3.93 -8.95
N VAL A 49 -3.39 4.29 -8.90
CA VAL A 49 -3.93 5.06 -7.76
C VAL A 49 -3.85 4.24 -6.48
N GLY A 50 -4.18 2.96 -6.55
CA GLY A 50 -4.08 2.06 -5.41
C GLY A 50 -2.65 1.93 -4.91
N MET A 51 -1.68 1.89 -5.81
CA MET A 51 -0.26 1.84 -5.42
C MET A 51 0.15 3.08 -4.66
N ILE A 52 -0.33 4.25 -5.06
CA ILE A 52 -0.06 5.49 -4.32
C ILE A 52 -0.59 5.37 -2.90
N GLY A 53 -1.81 4.87 -2.74
CA GLY A 53 -2.40 4.66 -1.42
C GLY A 53 -1.61 3.66 -0.58
N LEU A 54 -1.13 2.60 -1.20
CA LEU A 54 -0.32 1.60 -0.51
C LEU A 54 1.01 2.19 -0.05
N LEU A 55 1.67 2.98 -0.90
CA LEU A 55 2.91 3.64 -0.54
C LEU A 55 2.70 4.60 0.63
N GLU A 56 1.64 5.37 0.60
CA GLU A 56 1.31 6.28 1.70
C GLU A 56 1.07 5.51 2.99
N ALA A 57 0.32 4.42 2.90
CA ALA A 57 0.05 3.59 4.07
C ALA A 57 1.33 3.00 4.65
N ALA A 58 2.23 2.53 3.79
CA ALA A 58 3.48 1.94 4.25
C ALA A 58 4.35 2.95 4.99
N ARG A 59 4.34 4.19 4.55
CA ARG A 59 5.11 5.26 5.19
C ARG A 59 4.50 5.73 6.49
N ALA A 60 3.17 5.71 6.57
CA ALA A 60 2.45 6.22 7.74
C ALA A 60 2.19 5.17 8.80
N TYR A 61 2.44 3.91 8.49
CA TYR A 61 2.09 2.81 9.39
C TYR A 61 2.92 2.83 10.67
N ASN A 62 2.21 2.65 11.79
CA ASN A 62 2.83 2.57 13.10
C ASN A 62 2.33 1.30 13.79
N PRO A 63 3.18 0.25 13.84
CA PRO A 63 2.74 -1.02 14.45
C PRO A 63 2.37 -0.91 15.92
N SER A 64 2.88 0.10 16.61
CA SER A 64 2.57 0.25 18.03
C SER A 64 1.11 0.64 18.28
N LYS A 65 0.37 1.00 17.27
CA LYS A 65 -1.04 1.37 17.42
C LYS A 65 -1.97 0.17 17.43
N GLY A 66 -1.45 -1.03 17.23
CA GLY A 66 -2.22 -2.26 17.35
C GLY A 66 -3.14 -2.57 16.20
N ILE A 67 -3.01 -1.87 15.08
CA ILE A 67 -3.80 -2.13 13.88
C ILE A 67 -2.92 -2.88 12.89
N GLU A 68 -3.44 -3.96 12.32
CA GLU A 68 -2.71 -4.69 11.30
C GLU A 68 -2.55 -3.84 10.04
N PHE A 69 -1.40 -3.99 9.39
CA PHE A 69 -1.11 -3.18 8.22
C PHE A 69 -2.15 -3.38 7.12
N GLU A 70 -2.60 -4.59 6.89
CA GLU A 70 -3.58 -4.85 5.85
C GLU A 70 -4.85 -4.02 6.04
N ASN A 71 -5.35 -3.96 7.26
CA ASN A 71 -6.53 -3.16 7.57
C ASN A 71 -6.27 -1.68 7.42
N PHE A 72 -5.11 -1.23 7.90
CA PHE A 72 -4.71 0.16 7.82
C PHE A 72 -4.58 0.62 6.37
N ALA A 73 -3.97 -0.23 5.53
CA ALA A 73 -3.72 0.12 4.13
C ALA A 73 -4.97 0.01 3.26
N HIS A 74 -5.88 -0.88 3.60
CA HIS A 74 -7.04 -1.16 2.75
C HIS A 74 -7.86 0.09 2.45
N SER A 75 -8.12 0.91 3.46
CA SER A 75 -8.90 2.12 3.25
C SER A 75 -8.17 3.13 2.36
N ARG A 76 -6.85 3.19 2.48
CA ARG A 76 -6.04 4.10 1.67
C ARG A 76 -5.94 3.64 0.22
N VAL A 77 -5.78 2.33 0.02
CA VAL A 77 -5.74 1.77 -1.32
C VAL A 77 -7.09 1.96 -2.02
N ARG A 78 -8.16 1.78 -1.28
CA ARG A 78 -9.51 1.94 -1.85
C ARG A 78 -9.84 3.38 -2.15
N GLY A 79 -9.15 4.30 -1.52
CA GLY A 79 -9.38 5.72 -1.74
C GLY A 79 -10.65 6.20 -1.10
N ALA A 80 -10.71 6.08 0.13
CA ALA A 80 -11.84 6.41 1.00
C ALA A 80 -12.94 7.25 0.41
#